data_65660936d21a66dc298bdc7d73779438
#
_entry.id   65660936d21a66dc298bdc7d73779438
#
_cell.length_a   1.000
_cell.length_b   1.000
_cell.length_c   1.000
_cell.angle_alpha   90.00
_cell.angle_beta   90.00
_cell.angle_gamma   90.00
#
_symmetry.space_group_name_H-M   'P 1'
#
loop_
_entity.id
_entity.type
_entity.pdbx_description
1 polymer ?
#
loop_
_entity_poly.entity_id
_entity_poly.type
_entity_poly.pdbx_seq_one_letter_code
_entity_poly.pdbx_strand_id
1 'polypeptide(L)'
;APWDQPFLPPAPAWDGTSRALLRDASDPWVTAFEADAEHDESPNYADTRAWFDRLDAASDLIRIEQFGVSPEGRPIYAVIASKDGAAFDPAKPVLMIQAGIHPGEIDGKDAGMMLLRDIAFNGKDDLLDRVNLILIPILSVDGHERASAYSRPNQRGPRIQGWRNTATNQNLNRDYLKLDQPEMRAVRGLILKYRPDLYVDIHVTDGMDYQYDVTYGFNGEDGTFSRSPNGSAWLDSVFKPAMNAALEREGHIPGELVFGIDDDEPKKGLSDGGLGERFSNG
;
A
#
# COMPACT_ATOMS: atom_id res chain seq x y z
N ALA A 1 -0.26 20.86 -30.05
CA ALA A 1 -0.91 21.81 -29.12
C ALA A 1 -0.03 21.98 -27.88
N PRO A 2 -0.13 23.06 -27.09
CA PRO A 2 0.67 23.22 -25.86
C PRO A 2 0.42 22.14 -24.80
N TRP A 3 -0.58 21.31 -25.00
CA TRP A 3 -0.94 20.17 -24.15
C TRP A 3 -0.21 18.87 -24.51
N ASP A 4 0.54 18.85 -25.60
CA ASP A 4 1.33 17.68 -26.05
C ASP A 4 2.72 17.62 -25.40
N GLN A 5 3.06 18.60 -24.57
CA GLN A 5 4.28 18.60 -23.78
C GLN A 5 4.03 17.88 -22.45
N PRO A 6 4.93 16.98 -22.03
CA PRO A 6 4.84 16.40 -20.71
C PRO A 6 4.79 17.50 -19.63
N PHE A 7 3.76 17.49 -18.81
CA PHE A 7 3.61 18.47 -17.74
C PHE A 7 4.67 18.28 -16.64
N LEU A 8 5.09 17.04 -16.45
CA LEU A 8 6.11 16.67 -15.47
C LEU A 8 7.43 16.37 -16.16
N PRO A 9 8.58 16.60 -15.49
CA PRO A 9 9.88 16.21 -16.01
C PRO A 9 9.92 14.69 -16.25
N PRO A 10 10.83 14.19 -17.11
CA PRO A 10 10.98 12.75 -17.32
C PRO A 10 11.16 12.00 -16.01
N ALA A 11 10.59 10.80 -15.91
CA ALA A 11 10.84 9.94 -14.75
C ALA A 11 12.34 9.60 -14.69
N PRO A 12 12.95 9.54 -13.50
CA PRO A 12 14.31 9.02 -13.34
C PRO A 12 14.42 7.60 -13.88
N ALA A 13 15.62 7.22 -14.32
CA ALA A 13 15.86 5.84 -14.71
C ALA A 13 15.74 4.93 -13.47
N TRP A 14 15.01 3.83 -13.63
CA TRP A 14 14.96 2.81 -12.59
C TRP A 14 16.13 1.84 -12.78
N ASP A 15 17.20 2.02 -12.04
CA ASP A 15 18.46 1.26 -12.11
C ASP A 15 18.74 0.41 -10.85
N GLY A 16 17.83 0.42 -9.88
CA GLY A 16 17.90 -0.42 -8.67
C GLY A 16 17.78 -1.91 -8.96
N THR A 17 18.34 -2.74 -8.08
CA THR A 17 18.29 -4.22 -8.20
C THR A 17 16.89 -4.77 -8.16
N SER A 18 15.95 -4.07 -7.53
CA SER A 18 14.52 -4.41 -7.48
C SER A 18 13.87 -4.55 -8.85
N ARG A 19 14.43 -3.92 -9.90
CA ARG A 19 13.98 -4.14 -11.28
C ARG A 19 14.02 -5.62 -11.71
N ALA A 20 14.93 -6.40 -11.15
CA ALA A 20 15.04 -7.84 -11.41
C ALA A 20 13.85 -8.65 -10.86
N LEU A 21 13.01 -8.06 -10.01
CA LEU A 21 11.78 -8.68 -9.50
C LEU A 21 10.64 -8.68 -10.52
N LEU A 22 10.72 -7.81 -11.55
CA LEU A 22 9.72 -7.76 -12.62
C LEU A 22 9.77 -9.02 -13.47
N ARG A 23 8.59 -9.43 -13.94
CA ARG A 23 8.43 -10.58 -14.82
C ARG A 23 8.30 -10.12 -16.27
N ASP A 24 8.80 -10.97 -17.16
CA ASP A 24 8.62 -10.79 -18.59
C ASP A 24 7.14 -10.94 -18.98
N ALA A 25 6.70 -10.22 -19.99
CA ALA A 25 5.32 -10.24 -20.49
C ALA A 25 4.82 -11.65 -20.92
N SER A 26 5.72 -12.60 -21.12
CA SER A 26 5.38 -14.00 -21.41
C SER A 26 5.09 -14.85 -20.16
N ASP A 27 5.37 -14.32 -18.95
CA ASP A 27 5.06 -15.03 -17.71
C ASP A 27 3.53 -15.12 -17.53
N PRO A 28 2.96 -16.30 -17.25
CA PRO A 28 1.51 -16.47 -17.08
C PRO A 28 0.93 -15.67 -15.89
N TRP A 29 1.79 -15.22 -14.98
CA TRP A 29 1.43 -14.47 -13.79
C TRP A 29 1.92 -13.02 -13.82
N VAL A 30 2.31 -12.52 -14.98
CA VAL A 30 2.66 -11.11 -15.17
C VAL A 30 1.48 -10.22 -14.78
N THR A 31 1.77 -9.08 -14.13
CA THR A 31 0.76 -8.05 -13.83
C THR A 31 0.62 -7.08 -14.99
N ALA A 32 -0.44 -6.27 -15.00
CA ALA A 32 -0.61 -5.25 -16.04
C ALA A 32 0.53 -4.23 -16.01
N PHE A 33 1.00 -3.85 -14.81
CA PHE A 33 2.14 -2.97 -14.63
C PHE A 33 3.43 -3.53 -15.27
N GLU A 34 3.72 -4.80 -15.05
CA GLU A 34 4.92 -5.44 -15.60
C GLU A 34 4.83 -5.65 -17.12
N ALA A 35 3.63 -5.91 -17.63
CA ALA A 35 3.40 -6.15 -19.06
C ALA A 35 3.48 -4.86 -19.89
N ASP A 36 3.26 -3.72 -19.28
CA ASP A 36 3.32 -2.42 -19.93
C ASP A 36 4.76 -1.90 -20.02
N ALA A 37 5.18 -1.47 -21.22
CA ALA A 37 6.54 -1.01 -21.45
C ALA A 37 6.91 0.26 -20.67
N GLU A 38 5.93 1.09 -20.39
CA GLU A 38 6.09 2.36 -19.65
C GLU A 38 5.89 2.18 -18.14
N HIS A 39 5.41 1.01 -17.72
CA HIS A 39 5.08 0.71 -16.33
C HIS A 39 4.10 1.70 -15.71
N ASP A 40 3.11 2.14 -16.48
CA ASP A 40 2.08 3.09 -16.02
C ASP A 40 0.64 2.54 -16.16
N GLU A 41 0.49 1.24 -16.42
CA GLU A 41 -0.78 0.52 -16.37
C GLU A 41 -1.00 -0.13 -15.01
N SER A 42 -2.23 -0.01 -14.53
CA SER A 42 -2.67 -0.69 -13.31
C SER A 42 -4.07 -1.26 -13.54
N PRO A 43 -4.34 -2.52 -13.16
CA PRO A 43 -5.61 -3.15 -13.48
C PRO A 43 -6.76 -2.50 -12.70
N ASN A 44 -7.94 -2.44 -13.32
CA ASN A 44 -9.18 -2.03 -12.66
C ASN A 44 -9.60 -3.06 -11.59
N TYR A 45 -10.69 -2.78 -10.88
CA TYR A 45 -11.17 -3.66 -9.81
C TYR A 45 -11.52 -5.08 -10.31
N ALA A 46 -12.21 -5.19 -11.45
CA ALA A 46 -12.62 -6.49 -11.99
C ALA A 46 -11.42 -7.33 -12.41
N ASP A 47 -10.46 -6.72 -13.09
CA ASP A 47 -9.24 -7.39 -13.55
C ASP A 47 -8.32 -7.77 -12.37
N THR A 48 -8.19 -6.88 -11.38
CA THR A 48 -7.47 -7.17 -10.13
C THR A 48 -8.11 -8.37 -9.41
N ARG A 49 -9.44 -8.39 -9.31
CA ARG A 49 -10.16 -9.47 -8.68
C ARG A 49 -9.98 -10.78 -9.43
N ALA A 50 -10.15 -10.77 -10.75
CA ALA A 50 -9.98 -11.97 -11.59
C ALA A 50 -8.55 -12.53 -11.49
N TRP A 51 -7.56 -11.66 -11.40
CA TRP A 51 -6.17 -12.07 -11.22
C TRP A 51 -5.97 -12.78 -9.87
N PHE A 52 -6.51 -12.22 -8.78
CA PHE A 52 -6.44 -12.86 -7.46
C PHE A 52 -7.28 -14.15 -7.38
N ASP A 53 -8.44 -14.22 -8.04
CA ASP A 53 -9.22 -15.46 -8.12
C ASP A 53 -8.45 -16.60 -8.79
N ARG A 54 -7.67 -16.27 -9.83
CA ARG A 54 -6.76 -17.25 -10.46
C ARG A 54 -5.66 -17.69 -9.50
N LEU A 55 -5.10 -16.76 -8.74
CA LEU A 55 -4.02 -17.03 -7.79
C LEU A 55 -4.51 -17.94 -6.65
N ASP A 56 -5.66 -17.63 -6.07
CA ASP A 56 -6.34 -18.43 -5.04
C ASP A 56 -6.60 -19.88 -5.56
N ALA A 57 -7.14 -20.00 -6.78
CA ALA A 57 -7.40 -21.31 -7.39
C ALA A 57 -6.13 -22.12 -7.72
N ALA A 58 -4.99 -21.47 -7.84
CA ALA A 58 -3.73 -22.10 -8.27
C ALA A 58 -2.75 -22.38 -7.11
N SER A 59 -2.98 -21.87 -5.91
CA SER A 59 -2.07 -22.02 -4.78
C SER A 59 -2.80 -22.18 -3.44
N ASP A 60 -2.54 -23.28 -2.76
CA ASP A 60 -3.07 -23.55 -1.43
C ASP A 60 -2.56 -22.57 -0.34
N LEU A 61 -1.54 -21.78 -0.67
CA LEU A 61 -1.01 -20.73 0.23
C LEU A 61 -1.86 -19.48 0.26
N ILE A 62 -2.68 -19.27 -0.77
CA ILE A 62 -3.44 -18.04 -1.00
C ILE A 62 -4.93 -18.32 -0.83
N ARG A 63 -5.63 -17.39 -0.20
CA ARG A 63 -7.10 -17.41 -0.17
C ARG A 63 -7.66 -15.99 -0.15
N ILE A 64 -8.86 -15.84 -0.67
CA ILE A 64 -9.56 -14.56 -0.70
C ILE A 64 -10.70 -14.57 0.31
N GLU A 65 -10.81 -13.49 1.07
CA GLU A 65 -11.89 -13.28 2.02
C GLU A 65 -12.62 -11.97 1.71
N GLN A 66 -13.92 -12.03 1.47
CA GLN A 66 -14.75 -10.84 1.46
C GLN A 66 -15.01 -10.40 2.90
N PHE A 67 -14.61 -9.17 3.24
CA PHE A 67 -14.80 -8.65 4.58
C PHE A 67 -15.73 -7.42 4.65
N GLY A 68 -16.11 -6.88 3.50
CA GLY A 68 -16.98 -5.71 3.43
C GLY A 68 -17.73 -5.58 2.11
N VAL A 69 -18.57 -4.56 2.05
CA VAL A 69 -19.28 -4.12 0.84
C VAL A 69 -19.30 -2.59 0.84
N SER A 70 -18.98 -2.01 -0.29
CA SER A 70 -18.98 -0.55 -0.49
C SER A 70 -20.39 0.02 -0.61
N PRO A 71 -20.56 1.35 -0.53
CA PRO A 71 -21.85 2.00 -0.76
C PRO A 71 -22.51 1.68 -2.11
N GLU A 72 -21.74 1.47 -3.18
CA GLU A 72 -22.27 1.07 -4.49
C GLU A 72 -22.44 -0.45 -4.66
N GLY A 73 -22.30 -1.21 -3.56
CA GLY A 73 -22.57 -2.65 -3.54
C GLY A 73 -21.41 -3.52 -4.03
N ARG A 74 -20.20 -2.96 -4.20
CA ARG A 74 -19.01 -3.73 -4.59
C ARG A 74 -18.43 -4.45 -3.37
N PRO A 75 -18.13 -5.74 -3.46
CA PRO A 75 -17.41 -6.45 -2.40
C PRO A 75 -16.02 -5.87 -2.14
N ILE A 76 -15.61 -5.85 -0.88
CA ILE A 76 -14.26 -5.48 -0.46
C ILE A 76 -13.56 -6.74 0.02
N TYR A 77 -12.35 -6.99 -0.51
CA TYR A 77 -11.63 -8.25 -0.30
C TYR A 77 -10.30 -8.04 0.39
N ALA A 78 -9.94 -9.01 1.22
CA ALA A 78 -8.59 -9.26 1.65
C ALA A 78 -8.05 -10.52 0.98
N VAL A 79 -6.79 -10.51 0.60
CA VAL A 79 -6.05 -11.67 0.11
C VAL A 79 -5.10 -12.10 1.22
N ILE A 80 -5.20 -13.35 1.61
CA ILE A 80 -4.51 -13.90 2.77
C ILE A 80 -3.50 -14.94 2.28
N ALA A 81 -2.25 -14.78 2.69
CA ALA A 81 -1.20 -15.74 2.44
C ALA A 81 -0.73 -16.38 3.75
N SER A 82 -0.81 -17.70 3.83
CA SER A 82 -0.47 -18.47 5.03
C SER A 82 -0.20 -19.93 4.70
N LYS A 83 0.75 -20.54 5.38
CA LYS A 83 0.96 -22.00 5.41
C LYS A 83 0.05 -22.70 6.41
N ASP A 84 -0.64 -21.97 7.27
CA ASP A 84 -1.45 -22.51 8.36
C ASP A 84 -2.94 -22.70 7.98
N GLY A 85 -3.29 -22.41 6.74
CA GLY A 85 -4.67 -22.49 6.26
C GLY A 85 -5.59 -21.38 6.82
N ALA A 86 -6.84 -21.75 7.15
CA ALA A 86 -7.86 -20.77 7.58
C ALA A 86 -7.66 -20.29 9.03
N ALA A 87 -7.09 -21.13 9.88
CA ALA A 87 -6.79 -20.80 11.27
C ALA A 87 -5.29 -20.54 11.40
N PHE A 88 -4.91 -19.29 11.60
CA PHE A 88 -3.51 -18.93 11.79
C PHE A 88 -2.91 -19.59 13.04
N ASP A 89 -1.66 -20.01 12.93
CA ASP A 89 -0.88 -20.39 14.11
C ASP A 89 -0.73 -19.15 15.01
N PRO A 90 -1.21 -19.18 16.24
CA PRO A 90 -1.14 -18.05 17.17
C PRO A 90 0.30 -17.67 17.57
N ALA A 91 1.28 -18.53 17.30
CA ALA A 91 2.70 -18.26 17.53
C ALA A 91 3.31 -17.39 16.41
N LYS A 92 2.67 -17.28 15.26
CA LYS A 92 3.14 -16.44 14.15
C LYS A 92 2.48 -15.07 14.18
N PRO A 93 3.26 -13.98 14.09
CA PRO A 93 2.70 -12.65 13.95
C PRO A 93 1.88 -12.50 12.66
N VAL A 94 0.96 -11.56 12.67
CA VAL A 94 0.13 -11.19 11.53
C VAL A 94 0.57 -9.84 11.02
N LEU A 95 1.00 -9.79 9.76
CA LEU A 95 1.24 -8.57 9.01
C LEU A 95 0.00 -8.27 8.16
N MET A 96 -0.61 -7.11 8.38
CA MET A 96 -1.70 -6.60 7.55
C MET A 96 -1.23 -5.41 6.75
N ILE A 97 -1.33 -5.51 5.44
CA ILE A 97 -0.98 -4.45 4.48
C ILE A 97 -2.28 -3.95 3.85
N GLN A 98 -2.51 -2.66 3.93
CA GLN A 98 -3.62 -1.99 3.28
C GLN A 98 -3.11 -1.12 2.13
N ALA A 99 -3.80 -1.18 1.00
CA ALA A 99 -3.58 -0.32 -0.14
C ALA A 99 -4.90 0.26 -0.65
N GLY A 100 -4.83 1.30 -1.45
CA GLY A 100 -5.99 1.87 -2.12
C GLY A 100 -7.02 2.51 -1.19
N ILE A 101 -6.62 3.00 -0.02
CA ILE A 101 -7.47 3.89 0.78
C ILE A 101 -7.73 5.20 0.01
N HIS A 102 -6.72 5.66 -0.72
CA HIS A 102 -6.86 6.64 -1.78
C HIS A 102 -6.68 5.94 -3.12
N PRO A 103 -7.75 5.71 -3.86
CA PRO A 103 -7.66 5.14 -5.20
C PRO A 103 -6.81 6.01 -6.14
N GLY A 104 -6.06 5.39 -7.02
CA GLY A 104 -5.05 6.06 -7.83
C GLY A 104 -3.65 6.06 -7.20
N GLU A 105 -3.53 5.76 -5.92
CA GLU A 105 -2.28 5.41 -5.25
C GLU A 105 -2.10 3.89 -5.35
N ILE A 106 -1.59 3.43 -6.51
CA ILE A 106 -1.68 2.02 -6.92
C ILE A 106 -0.52 1.16 -6.46
N ASP A 107 0.56 1.77 -5.97
CA ASP A 107 1.82 1.07 -5.69
C ASP A 107 1.63 -0.14 -4.77
N GLY A 108 0.86 0.03 -3.69
CA GLY A 108 0.60 -1.06 -2.76
C GLY A 108 -0.24 -2.20 -3.37
N LYS A 109 -1.14 -1.90 -4.30
CA LYS A 109 -1.93 -2.90 -5.02
C LYS A 109 -1.05 -3.71 -5.96
N ASP A 110 -0.32 -3.05 -6.84
CA ASP A 110 0.47 -3.72 -7.88
C ASP A 110 1.68 -4.45 -7.27
N ALA A 111 2.40 -3.85 -6.34
CA ALA A 111 3.47 -4.52 -5.60
C ALA A 111 2.94 -5.72 -4.77
N GLY A 112 1.75 -5.59 -4.20
CA GLY A 112 1.09 -6.68 -3.48
C GLY A 112 0.73 -7.87 -4.37
N MET A 113 0.28 -7.61 -5.61
CA MET A 113 0.05 -8.66 -6.60
C MET A 113 1.35 -9.40 -6.91
N MET A 114 2.44 -8.68 -7.17
CA MET A 114 3.76 -9.27 -7.44
C MET A 114 4.28 -10.08 -6.25
N LEU A 115 4.16 -9.56 -5.03
CA LEU A 115 4.59 -10.24 -3.81
C LEU A 115 3.84 -11.56 -3.62
N LEU A 116 2.52 -11.55 -3.74
CA LEU A 116 1.69 -12.75 -3.54
C LEU A 116 1.93 -13.79 -4.62
N ARG A 117 2.17 -13.40 -5.88
CA ARG A 117 2.65 -14.28 -6.93
C ARG A 117 3.96 -14.93 -6.55
N ASP A 118 4.93 -14.14 -6.08
CA ASP A 118 6.25 -14.64 -5.76
C ASP A 118 6.23 -15.56 -4.52
N ILE A 119 5.33 -15.32 -3.59
CA ILE A 119 5.04 -16.25 -2.50
C ILE A 119 4.45 -17.56 -3.04
N ALA A 120 3.52 -17.48 -3.97
CA ALA A 120 2.85 -18.68 -4.51
C ALA A 120 3.75 -19.54 -5.41
N PHE A 121 4.64 -18.92 -6.21
CA PHE A 121 5.30 -19.62 -7.32
C PHE A 121 6.79 -19.35 -7.48
N ASN A 122 7.37 -18.36 -6.81
CA ASN A 122 8.72 -17.90 -7.07
C ASN A 122 9.65 -17.96 -5.84
N GLY A 123 9.37 -18.89 -4.91
CA GLY A 123 10.27 -19.22 -3.80
C GLY A 123 10.31 -18.20 -2.65
N LYS A 124 9.32 -17.30 -2.55
CA LYS A 124 9.17 -16.43 -1.37
C LYS A 124 8.20 -17.00 -0.32
N ASP A 125 7.81 -18.25 -0.44
CA ASP A 125 6.92 -18.93 0.51
C ASP A 125 7.56 -19.13 1.89
N ASP A 126 8.89 -19.07 1.98
CA ASP A 126 9.63 -19.10 3.24
C ASP A 126 9.30 -17.91 4.17
N LEU A 127 8.83 -16.79 3.63
CA LEU A 127 8.28 -15.68 4.41
C LEU A 127 7.15 -16.14 5.32
N LEU A 128 6.31 -17.06 4.83
CA LEU A 128 5.16 -17.59 5.56
C LEU A 128 5.53 -18.59 6.67
N ASP A 129 6.79 -18.97 6.79
CA ASP A 129 7.28 -19.75 7.93
C ASP A 129 7.28 -18.90 9.22
N ARG A 130 7.36 -17.58 9.07
CA ARG A 130 7.55 -16.63 10.18
C ARG A 130 6.39 -15.66 10.38
N VAL A 131 5.51 -15.48 9.37
CA VAL A 131 4.44 -14.48 9.41
C VAL A 131 3.23 -14.97 8.63
N ASN A 132 2.04 -14.58 9.07
CA ASN A 132 0.83 -14.63 8.25
C ASN A 132 0.61 -13.27 7.61
N LEU A 133 0.34 -13.23 6.32
CA LEU A 133 0.17 -12.00 5.56
C LEU A 133 -1.29 -11.80 5.16
N ILE A 134 -1.79 -10.59 5.36
CA ILE A 134 -3.10 -10.14 4.88
C ILE A 134 -2.88 -8.89 4.04
N LEU A 135 -3.32 -8.92 2.79
CA LEU A 135 -3.29 -7.77 1.88
C LEU A 135 -4.72 -7.32 1.59
N ILE A 136 -5.01 -6.04 1.81
CA ILE A 136 -6.18 -5.35 1.27
C ILE A 136 -5.71 -4.58 0.03
N PRO A 137 -5.93 -5.08 -1.19
CA PRO A 137 -5.36 -4.46 -2.39
C PRO A 137 -6.08 -3.16 -2.78
N ILE A 138 -7.39 -3.09 -2.56
CA ILE A 138 -8.22 -1.91 -2.87
C ILE A 138 -9.23 -1.74 -1.73
N LEU A 139 -9.03 -0.73 -0.88
CA LEU A 139 -10.00 -0.44 0.17
C LEU A 139 -11.17 0.39 -0.35
N SER A 140 -10.89 1.51 -1.01
CA SER A 140 -11.91 2.40 -1.58
C SER A 140 -12.29 1.94 -3.00
N VAL A 141 -13.03 0.83 -3.09
CA VAL A 141 -13.37 0.20 -4.38
C VAL A 141 -14.21 1.09 -5.29
N ASP A 142 -15.14 1.88 -4.74
CA ASP A 142 -15.98 2.78 -5.53
C ASP A 142 -15.18 3.96 -6.08
N GLY A 143 -14.28 4.52 -5.28
CA GLY A 143 -13.36 5.55 -5.73
C GLY A 143 -12.39 5.02 -6.78
N HIS A 144 -11.97 3.76 -6.66
CA HIS A 144 -11.12 3.10 -7.65
C HIS A 144 -11.80 3.01 -9.02
N GLU A 145 -13.08 2.68 -9.07
CA GLU A 145 -13.84 2.57 -10.31
C GLU A 145 -14.30 3.93 -10.89
N ARG A 146 -14.21 5.01 -10.10
CA ARG A 146 -14.37 6.39 -10.61
C ARG A 146 -13.06 6.90 -11.20
N ALA A 147 -12.56 6.19 -12.18
CA ALA A 147 -11.24 6.39 -12.75
C ALA A 147 -11.26 7.32 -13.99
N SER A 148 -10.21 8.10 -14.12
CA SER A 148 -9.93 8.89 -15.32
C SER A 148 -8.44 9.25 -15.41
N ALA A 149 -7.99 9.72 -16.57
CA ALA A 149 -6.63 10.21 -16.75
C ALA A 149 -6.33 11.51 -15.97
N TYR A 150 -7.33 12.10 -15.32
CA TYR A 150 -7.21 13.41 -14.66
C TYR A 150 -7.61 13.38 -13.18
N SER A 151 -7.86 12.20 -12.62
CA SER A 151 -8.29 12.07 -11.23
C SER A 151 -7.20 12.47 -10.23
N ARG A 152 -5.93 12.33 -10.61
CA ARG A 152 -4.76 12.66 -9.78
C ARG A 152 -3.72 13.47 -10.60
N PRO A 153 -4.02 14.74 -10.94
CA PRO A 153 -3.15 15.55 -11.82
C PRO A 153 -1.77 15.85 -11.24
N ASN A 154 -1.58 15.60 -9.96
CA ASN A 154 -0.32 15.77 -9.24
C ASN A 154 0.54 14.48 -9.21
N GLN A 155 0.14 13.41 -9.92
CA GLN A 155 0.87 12.16 -10.00
C GLN A 155 1.19 11.80 -11.45
N ARG A 156 2.34 11.14 -11.70
CA ARG A 156 2.78 10.75 -13.05
C ARG A 156 1.93 9.67 -13.66
N GLY A 157 1.59 8.69 -12.89
CA GLY A 157 0.87 7.49 -13.29
C GLY A 157 -0.02 6.98 -12.18
N PRO A 158 -0.76 5.92 -12.43
CA PRO A 158 -0.96 5.27 -13.73
C PRO A 158 -1.75 6.15 -14.72
N ARG A 159 -1.77 5.77 -16.00
CA ARG A 159 -2.50 6.51 -17.06
C ARG A 159 -3.97 6.75 -16.71
N ILE A 160 -4.61 5.76 -16.12
CA ILE A 160 -5.99 5.85 -15.64
C ILE A 160 -5.95 5.68 -14.11
N GLN A 161 -6.39 6.70 -13.41
CA GLN A 161 -6.27 6.82 -11.97
C GLN A 161 -7.64 6.87 -11.32
N GLY A 162 -7.80 6.17 -10.20
CA GLY A 162 -9.00 6.25 -9.38
C GLY A 162 -9.16 7.61 -8.68
N TRP A 163 -10.39 7.92 -8.33
CA TRP A 163 -10.74 9.12 -7.57
C TRP A 163 -10.39 8.97 -6.09
N ARG A 164 -9.82 10.03 -5.48
CA ARG A 164 -9.31 10.00 -4.11
C ARG A 164 -10.33 9.56 -3.05
N ASN A 165 -11.59 9.93 -3.24
CA ASN A 165 -12.64 9.73 -2.26
C ASN A 165 -13.58 8.57 -2.63
N THR A 166 -14.39 8.13 -1.66
CA THR A 166 -15.44 7.13 -1.82
C THR A 166 -16.57 7.59 -2.76
N ALA A 167 -17.55 6.72 -3.00
CA ALA A 167 -18.79 7.07 -3.69
C ALA A 167 -19.54 8.25 -3.04
N THR A 168 -19.45 8.39 -1.74
CA THR A 168 -20.06 9.48 -0.96
C THR A 168 -19.18 10.72 -0.83
N ASN A 169 -18.06 10.78 -1.57
CA ASN A 169 -17.06 11.84 -1.54
C ASN A 169 -16.38 12.04 -0.18
N GLN A 170 -16.31 10.98 0.62
CA GLN A 170 -15.60 10.99 1.89
C GLN A 170 -14.18 10.46 1.71
N ASN A 171 -13.23 11.05 2.43
CA ASN A 171 -11.87 10.56 2.49
C ASN A 171 -11.75 9.52 3.62
N LEU A 172 -11.57 8.25 3.27
CA LEU A 172 -11.45 7.16 4.25
C LEU A 172 -10.28 7.37 5.22
N ASN A 173 -9.19 7.99 4.75
CA ASN A 173 -8.05 8.32 5.60
C ASN A 173 -8.32 9.50 6.57
N ARG A 174 -9.57 9.81 6.83
CA ARG A 174 -10.07 10.74 7.87
C ARG A 174 -11.18 10.08 8.70
N ASP A 175 -11.36 8.76 8.55
CA ASP A 175 -12.50 8.05 9.13
C ASP A 175 -12.13 6.90 10.09
N TYR A 176 -10.85 6.71 10.40
CA TYR A 176 -10.37 5.65 11.30
C TYR A 176 -11.01 5.70 12.70
N LEU A 177 -11.29 6.89 13.21
CA LEU A 177 -11.90 7.08 14.54
C LEU A 177 -13.43 7.17 14.47
N LYS A 178 -13.96 7.88 13.46
CA LYS A 178 -15.40 8.14 13.35
C LYS A 178 -16.17 6.92 12.87
N LEU A 179 -15.59 6.16 11.93
CA LEU A 179 -16.19 4.97 11.34
C LEU A 179 -17.56 5.25 10.67
N ASP A 180 -17.65 6.42 10.03
CA ASP A 180 -18.88 6.84 9.35
C ASP A 180 -19.08 6.03 8.06
N GLN A 181 -17.99 5.59 7.42
CA GLN A 181 -18.04 4.86 6.17
C GLN A 181 -18.08 3.33 6.39
N PRO A 182 -18.87 2.59 5.59
CA PRO A 182 -18.96 1.14 5.72
C PRO A 182 -17.61 0.43 5.49
N GLU A 183 -16.78 0.97 4.60
CA GLU A 183 -15.43 0.45 4.33
C GLU A 183 -14.57 0.46 5.60
N MET A 184 -14.57 1.57 6.35
CA MET A 184 -13.76 1.69 7.57
C MET A 184 -14.31 0.83 8.71
N ARG A 185 -15.64 0.65 8.80
CA ARG A 185 -16.24 -0.31 9.73
C ARG A 185 -15.83 -1.75 9.39
N ALA A 186 -15.75 -2.07 8.10
CA ALA A 186 -15.30 -3.37 7.63
C ALA A 186 -13.82 -3.62 7.96
N VAL A 187 -12.92 -2.64 7.71
CA VAL A 187 -11.50 -2.71 8.10
C VAL A 187 -11.37 -2.92 9.61
N ARG A 188 -12.11 -2.16 10.41
CA ARG A 188 -12.10 -2.36 11.86
C ARG A 188 -12.52 -3.79 12.24
N GLY A 189 -13.53 -4.34 11.57
CA GLY A 189 -13.96 -5.73 11.75
C GLY A 189 -12.85 -6.72 11.45
N LEU A 190 -12.13 -6.51 10.34
CA LEU A 190 -11.01 -7.34 9.93
C LEU A 190 -9.84 -7.26 10.93
N ILE A 191 -9.49 -6.05 11.39
CA ILE A 191 -8.47 -5.84 12.42
C ILE A 191 -8.83 -6.57 13.71
N LEU A 192 -10.08 -6.49 14.17
CA LEU A 192 -10.52 -7.18 15.38
C LEU A 192 -10.51 -8.70 15.22
N LYS A 193 -10.79 -9.20 14.01
CA LYS A 193 -10.76 -10.64 13.70
C LYS A 193 -9.35 -11.21 13.73
N TYR A 194 -8.42 -10.55 13.06
CA TYR A 194 -7.07 -11.07 12.85
C TYR A 194 -6.03 -10.51 13.82
N ARG A 195 -6.31 -9.37 14.47
CA ARG A 195 -5.45 -8.72 15.47
C ARG A 195 -4.00 -8.59 14.98
N PRO A 196 -3.77 -7.86 13.88
CA PRO A 196 -2.43 -7.76 13.30
C PRO A 196 -1.43 -7.21 14.32
N ASP A 197 -0.22 -7.77 14.31
CA ASP A 197 0.92 -7.29 15.10
C ASP A 197 1.58 -6.09 14.43
N LEU A 198 1.54 -6.03 13.11
CA LEU A 198 1.97 -4.88 12.31
C LEU A 198 0.91 -4.57 11.25
N TYR A 199 0.49 -3.32 11.20
CA TYR A 199 -0.40 -2.77 10.19
C TYR A 199 0.34 -1.73 9.36
N VAL A 200 0.33 -1.90 8.06
CA VAL A 200 0.98 -1.00 7.09
C VAL A 200 -0.07 -0.44 6.15
N ASP A 201 -0.17 0.88 6.07
CA ASP A 201 -1.02 1.58 5.10
C ASP A 201 -0.13 2.20 4.02
N ILE A 202 -0.30 1.73 2.78
CA ILE A 202 0.55 2.15 1.66
C ILE A 202 -0.11 3.30 0.92
N HIS A 203 0.66 4.37 0.77
CA HIS A 203 0.32 5.58 0.06
C HIS A 203 1.39 5.93 -0.98
N VAL A 204 1.11 6.96 -1.78
CA VAL A 204 2.13 7.67 -2.54
C VAL A 204 2.14 9.14 -2.13
N THR A 205 3.23 9.84 -2.43
CA THR A 205 3.32 11.29 -2.18
C THR A 205 2.29 12.04 -3.04
N ASP A 206 1.84 13.20 -2.58
CA ASP A 206 0.91 14.06 -3.33
C ASP A 206 1.65 14.88 -4.40
N GLY A 207 2.59 14.26 -5.14
CA GLY A 207 3.39 14.86 -6.20
C GLY A 207 4.64 15.57 -5.71
N MET A 208 5.00 15.42 -4.44
CA MET A 208 6.25 15.91 -3.92
C MET A 208 7.40 15.02 -4.38
N ASP A 209 8.39 15.65 -5.01
CA ASP A 209 9.57 14.97 -5.54
C ASP A 209 10.65 14.91 -4.45
N TYR A 210 10.65 13.81 -3.70
CA TYR A 210 11.69 13.53 -2.71
C TYR A 210 12.93 12.92 -3.36
N GLN A 211 14.06 13.07 -2.69
CA GLN A 211 15.27 12.31 -3.03
C GLN A 211 15.20 10.84 -2.61
N TYR A 212 14.16 10.46 -1.86
CA TYR A 212 13.94 9.09 -1.35
C TYR A 212 13.02 8.32 -2.29
N ASP A 213 13.38 7.08 -2.59
CA ASP A 213 12.55 6.19 -3.41
C ASP A 213 11.36 5.67 -2.61
N VAL A 214 11.57 5.40 -1.32
CA VAL A 214 10.55 4.94 -0.38
C VAL A 214 10.59 5.79 0.88
N THR A 215 9.47 6.44 1.20
CA THR A 215 9.31 7.15 2.46
C THR A 215 8.35 6.41 3.38
N TYR A 216 8.54 6.54 4.67
CA TYR A 216 7.69 5.94 5.68
C TYR A 216 7.54 6.84 6.90
N GLY A 217 6.47 6.64 7.65
CA GLY A 217 6.24 7.31 8.91
C GLY A 217 5.41 6.47 9.85
N PHE A 218 5.61 6.63 11.13
CA PHE A 218 4.85 6.01 12.19
C PHE A 218 4.89 6.88 13.42
N ASN A 219 4.00 6.64 14.38
CA ASN A 219 4.04 7.32 15.67
C ASN A 219 5.27 6.85 16.44
N GLY A 220 6.32 7.65 16.39
CA GLY A 220 7.61 7.36 16.99
C GLY A 220 7.69 7.64 18.49
N GLU A 221 8.92 7.75 18.94
CA GLU A 221 9.33 7.80 20.35
C GLU A 221 8.77 9.01 21.13
N ASP A 222 8.50 10.12 20.48
CA ASP A 222 7.90 11.30 21.09
C ASP A 222 6.46 11.10 21.57
N GLY A 223 5.90 9.94 21.30
CA GLY A 223 4.90 9.21 22.05
C GLY A 223 3.65 9.95 22.49
N THR A 224 3.47 11.22 22.15
CA THR A 224 2.32 12.02 22.56
C THR A 224 1.00 11.39 22.08
N PHE A 225 1.06 10.64 21.01
CA PHE A 225 -0.09 9.99 20.36
C PHE A 225 -0.01 8.47 20.37
N SER A 226 1.16 7.90 20.60
CA SER A 226 1.32 6.45 20.71
C SER A 226 0.88 5.97 22.08
N ARG A 227 -0.15 5.15 22.13
CA ARG A 227 -0.59 4.47 23.34
C ARG A 227 0.16 3.15 23.56
N SER A 228 1.14 2.86 22.72
CA SER A 228 1.97 1.66 22.78
C SER A 228 3.46 2.05 22.82
N PRO A 229 4.00 2.45 23.96
CA PRO A 229 5.42 2.79 24.08
C PRO A 229 6.35 1.68 23.59
N ASN A 230 6.01 0.42 23.89
CA ASN A 230 6.78 -0.74 23.42
C ASN A 230 6.71 -0.91 21.90
N GLY A 231 5.54 -0.65 21.29
CA GLY A 231 5.36 -0.67 19.83
C GLY A 231 6.21 0.41 19.15
N SER A 232 6.17 1.64 19.66
CA SER A 232 6.97 2.74 19.15
C SER A 232 8.48 2.46 19.28
N ALA A 233 8.93 1.99 20.42
CA ALA A 233 10.32 1.62 20.64
C ALA A 233 10.78 0.49 19.69
N TRP A 234 9.92 -0.50 19.41
CA TRP A 234 10.20 -1.55 18.44
C TRP A 234 10.27 -1.02 17.01
N LEU A 235 9.36 -0.14 16.63
CA LEU A 235 9.37 0.49 15.31
C LEU A 235 10.66 1.28 15.07
N ASP A 236 11.10 2.07 16.06
CA ASP A 236 12.32 2.87 15.95
C ASP A 236 13.61 2.01 16.01
N SER A 237 13.68 1.05 16.93
CA SER A 237 14.94 0.33 17.20
C SER A 237 15.12 -0.95 16.38
N VAL A 238 14.04 -1.53 15.84
CA VAL A 238 14.07 -2.80 15.10
C VAL A 238 13.55 -2.65 13.69
N PHE A 239 12.31 -2.19 13.51
CA PHE A 239 11.67 -2.15 12.21
C PHE A 239 12.36 -1.15 11.26
N LYS A 240 12.54 0.09 11.68
CA LYS A 240 13.17 1.16 10.89
C LYS A 240 14.56 0.77 10.38
N PRO A 241 15.53 0.38 11.22
CA PRO A 241 16.84 -0.01 10.71
C PRO A 241 16.82 -1.26 9.83
N ALA A 242 15.95 -2.23 10.11
CA ALA A 242 15.82 -3.43 9.29
C ALA A 242 15.24 -3.12 7.90
N MET A 243 14.22 -2.25 7.84
CA MET A 243 13.59 -1.82 6.59
C MET A 243 14.57 -1.00 5.75
N ASN A 244 15.26 -0.03 6.35
CA ASN A 244 16.27 0.76 5.64
C ASN A 244 17.36 -0.14 5.04
N ALA A 245 17.92 -1.04 5.84
CA ALA A 245 18.93 -1.97 5.35
C ALA A 245 18.41 -2.91 4.24
N ALA A 246 17.12 -3.26 4.25
CA ALA A 246 16.53 -4.06 3.17
C ALA A 246 16.39 -3.25 1.88
N LEU A 247 15.89 -2.02 1.95
CA LEU A 247 15.75 -1.13 0.80
C LEU A 247 17.10 -0.76 0.18
N GLU A 248 18.10 -0.42 1.01
CA GLU A 248 19.46 -0.11 0.54
C GLU A 248 20.13 -1.30 -0.17
N ARG A 249 19.88 -2.54 0.28
CA ARG A 249 20.39 -3.73 -0.43
C ARG A 249 19.80 -3.89 -1.81
N GLU A 250 18.58 -3.42 -2.03
CA GLU A 250 17.90 -3.44 -3.32
C GLU A 250 18.21 -2.18 -4.16
N GLY A 251 19.10 -1.32 -3.67
CA GLY A 251 19.54 -0.11 -4.39
C GLY A 251 18.60 1.08 -4.25
N HIS A 252 17.72 1.07 -3.25
CA HIS A 252 16.78 2.16 -2.97
C HIS A 252 17.29 3.06 -1.85
N ILE A 253 16.87 4.32 -1.89
CA ILE A 253 17.14 5.31 -0.85
C ILE A 253 15.89 5.42 0.05
N PRO A 254 15.90 4.86 1.26
CA PRO A 254 14.82 5.02 2.21
C PRO A 254 14.88 6.37 2.91
N GLY A 255 13.73 6.91 3.31
CA GLY A 255 13.66 8.13 4.09
C GLY A 255 12.41 8.22 4.95
N GLU A 256 12.46 9.06 5.97
CA GLU A 256 11.28 9.38 6.76
C GLU A 256 10.37 10.33 5.97
N LEU A 257 9.07 10.15 6.13
CA LEU A 257 8.08 10.99 5.46
C LEU A 257 8.13 12.41 6.05
N VAL A 258 8.23 13.39 5.15
CA VAL A 258 8.32 14.81 5.49
C VAL A 258 7.16 15.55 4.84
N PHE A 259 6.44 16.37 5.62
CA PHE A 259 5.26 17.08 5.13
C PHE A 259 5.50 18.56 4.81
N GLY A 260 6.60 19.13 5.24
CA GLY A 260 6.86 20.53 4.99
C GLY A 260 8.18 21.05 5.54
N ILE A 261 8.40 22.33 5.35
CA ILE A 261 9.51 23.07 5.96
C ILE A 261 8.96 23.72 7.22
N ASP A 262 9.77 23.72 8.28
CA ASP A 262 9.43 24.46 9.50
C ASP A 262 9.46 25.96 9.22
N ASP A 263 8.27 26.57 9.13
CA ASP A 263 8.10 27.99 8.80
C ASP A 263 8.60 28.90 9.93
N ASP A 264 8.60 28.42 11.18
CA ASP A 264 9.08 29.17 12.35
C ASP A 264 10.62 29.11 12.46
N GLU A 265 11.22 28.01 11.98
CA GLU A 265 12.67 27.83 11.95
C GLU A 265 13.16 27.22 10.63
N PRO A 266 13.13 27.96 9.53
CA PRO A 266 13.51 27.43 8.20
C PRO A 266 14.91 26.84 8.13
N LYS A 267 15.80 27.22 9.07
CA LYS A 267 17.17 26.70 9.14
C LYS A 267 17.28 25.30 9.74
N LYS A 268 16.25 24.81 10.40
CA LYS A 268 16.20 23.43 10.92
C LYS A 268 15.87 22.40 9.84
N GLY A 269 15.43 22.87 8.68
CA GLY A 269 15.13 21.99 7.55
C GLY A 269 13.67 21.54 7.54
N LEU A 270 13.47 20.29 7.16
CA LEU A 270 12.14 19.71 6.98
C LEU A 270 11.54 19.25 8.32
N SER A 271 10.24 19.47 8.50
CA SER A 271 9.49 18.96 9.64
C SER A 271 8.66 17.74 9.26
N ASP A 272 8.27 16.94 10.23
CA ASP A 272 7.32 15.84 10.06
C ASP A 272 5.89 16.31 9.74
N GLY A 273 5.68 17.65 9.76
CA GLY A 273 4.41 18.27 9.41
C GLY A 273 3.24 17.82 10.26
N GLY A 274 3.48 17.40 11.50
CA GLY A 274 2.43 16.91 12.38
C GLY A 274 1.97 15.49 12.02
N LEU A 275 2.88 14.64 11.61
CA LEU A 275 2.61 13.23 11.31
C LEU A 275 1.80 12.56 12.42
N GLY A 276 2.17 12.81 13.68
CA GLY A 276 1.44 12.31 14.84
C GLY A 276 0.00 12.77 14.90
N GLU A 277 -0.29 14.03 14.57
CA GLU A 277 -1.65 14.54 14.51
C GLU A 277 -2.47 13.90 13.40
N ARG A 278 -1.87 13.64 12.26
CA ARG A 278 -2.53 12.94 11.14
C ARG A 278 -2.95 11.53 11.50
N PHE A 279 -2.08 10.78 12.12
CA PHE A 279 -2.37 9.39 12.51
C PHE A 279 -3.21 9.28 13.78
N SER A 280 -3.20 10.27 14.66
CA SER A 280 -4.03 10.28 15.86
C SER A 280 -5.46 10.74 15.60
N ASN A 281 -5.66 11.58 14.60
CA ASN A 281 -6.96 12.18 14.25
C ASN A 281 -7.54 11.62 12.93
N GLY A 282 -6.83 10.75 12.26
CA GLY A 282 -7.15 10.16 10.96
C GLY A 282 -8.14 9.05 10.95
#